data_d0d748c55ad3b097aaba8be99cbb4202
#
_entry.id   d0d748c55ad3b097aaba8be99cbb4202
#
_cell.length_a   1.000
_cell.length_b   1.000
_cell.length_c   1.000
_cell.angle_alpha   90.00
_cell.angle_beta   90.00
_cell.angle_gamma   90.00
#
_symmetry.space_group_name_H-M   'P 1'
#
loop_
_entity.id
_entity.type
_entity.pdbx_description
1 polymer ?
#
loop_
_entity_poly.entity_id
_entity_poly.type
_entity_poly.pdbx_seq_one_letter_code
_entity_poly.pdbx_strand_id
1 'polypeptide(L)'
;MAHIAVLGLGNWGSAIARLWLLEGHKVKGWTIEQEVYESITMEGMNHKYLPDHSLDGLEATMHVEEALEGSEIIVLAVPSSVILNVVEDIIDHLRPGHVLLDLAKGLAPGKRLISEAIHQMLDDRNMHNPLAVLTGPTIAPEAAGGVMTTALVASEDVSVAENLASTLTTPTFILHPASDPVGAELWGAFKNVVALACGLVDGLKKIGTLGGDNLKAAIFNAGFREGCLLLPQLGARAEVAFGPAGL
;
A
#
# COMPACT_ATOMS: atom_id res chain seq x y z
N MET A 1 -2.18 16.53 -12.64
CA MET A 1 -1.26 15.55 -13.22
C MET A 1 0.00 15.57 -12.37
N ALA A 2 0.35 14.46 -11.76
CA ALA A 2 1.54 14.29 -10.90
C ALA A 2 2.54 13.34 -11.56
N HIS A 3 3.79 13.40 -11.11
CA HIS A 3 4.86 12.49 -11.48
C HIS A 3 5.10 11.53 -10.31
N ILE A 4 4.95 10.24 -10.53
CA ILE A 4 4.89 9.21 -9.50
C ILE A 4 5.95 8.15 -9.78
N ALA A 5 6.77 7.83 -8.79
CA ALA A 5 7.64 6.65 -8.79
C ALA A 5 6.95 5.53 -8.00
N VAL A 6 6.78 4.36 -8.59
CA VAL A 6 6.28 3.17 -7.91
C VAL A 6 7.43 2.19 -7.72
N LEU A 7 7.89 2.05 -6.49
CA LEU A 7 8.99 1.16 -6.14
C LEU A 7 8.44 -0.22 -5.76
N GLY A 8 8.57 -1.16 -6.69
CA GLY A 8 8.04 -2.52 -6.58
C GLY A 8 6.84 -2.76 -7.52
N LEU A 9 7.09 -3.46 -8.62
CA LEU A 9 6.07 -3.81 -9.61
C LEU A 9 5.52 -5.24 -9.40
N GLY A 10 5.21 -5.56 -8.13
CA GLY A 10 4.41 -6.73 -7.77
C GLY A 10 2.92 -6.53 -8.08
N ASN A 11 2.03 -7.39 -7.56
CA ASN A 11 0.58 -7.31 -7.80
C ASN A 11 0.02 -5.93 -7.52
N TRP A 12 0.23 -5.42 -6.30
CA TRP A 12 -0.36 -4.14 -5.88
C TRP A 12 0.32 -2.94 -6.52
N GLY A 13 1.66 -2.95 -6.63
CA GLY A 13 2.39 -1.86 -7.30
C GLY A 13 1.99 -1.71 -8.75
N SER A 14 1.84 -2.81 -9.50
CA SER A 14 1.36 -2.78 -10.89
C SER A 14 -0.10 -2.31 -11.00
N ALA A 15 -0.97 -2.77 -10.09
CA ALA A 15 -2.37 -2.37 -10.11
C ALA A 15 -2.54 -0.86 -9.87
N ILE A 16 -1.84 -0.31 -8.86
CA ILE A 16 -1.95 1.10 -8.52
C ILE A 16 -1.28 2.00 -9.57
N ALA A 17 -0.16 1.56 -10.15
CA ALA A 17 0.47 2.25 -11.28
C ALA A 17 -0.50 2.38 -12.45
N ARG A 18 -1.21 1.29 -12.80
CA ARG A 18 -2.24 1.31 -13.83
C ARG A 18 -3.35 2.31 -13.54
N LEU A 19 -3.88 2.34 -12.31
CA LEU A 19 -4.96 3.27 -11.94
C LEU A 19 -4.55 4.72 -12.20
N TRP A 20 -3.34 5.09 -11.82
CA TRP A 20 -2.85 6.45 -12.00
C TRP A 20 -2.45 6.77 -13.44
N LEU A 21 -1.96 5.80 -14.21
CA LEU A 21 -1.76 5.95 -15.66
C LEU A 21 -3.06 6.27 -16.39
N LEU A 22 -4.15 5.58 -16.05
CA LEU A 22 -5.47 5.80 -16.66
C LEU A 22 -6.03 7.20 -16.37
N GLU A 23 -5.64 7.81 -15.25
CA GLU A 23 -6.00 9.19 -14.90
C GLU A 23 -5.01 10.24 -15.47
N GLY A 24 -4.07 9.80 -16.31
CA GLY A 24 -3.14 10.68 -17.02
C GLY A 24 -1.96 11.15 -16.17
N HIS A 25 -1.67 10.51 -15.04
CA HIS A 25 -0.42 10.75 -14.31
C HIS A 25 0.76 10.14 -15.06
N LYS A 26 1.94 10.69 -14.87
CA LYS A 26 3.20 10.09 -15.34
C LYS A 26 3.70 9.15 -14.27
N VAL A 27 3.85 7.88 -14.61
CA VAL A 27 4.26 6.85 -13.66
C VAL A 27 5.54 6.16 -14.16
N LYS A 28 6.56 6.18 -13.32
CA LYS A 28 7.75 5.35 -13.46
C LYS A 28 7.67 4.20 -12.46
N GLY A 29 8.04 3.01 -12.89
CA GLY A 29 8.01 1.82 -12.05
C GLY A 29 9.37 1.17 -11.93
N TRP A 30 9.81 0.89 -10.70
CA TRP A 30 11.03 0.16 -10.45
C TRP A 30 10.76 -1.29 -10.10
N THR A 31 11.57 -2.20 -10.65
CA THR A 31 11.56 -3.62 -10.31
C THR A 31 12.97 -4.18 -10.32
N ILE A 32 13.22 -5.18 -9.49
CA ILE A 32 14.48 -5.96 -9.50
C ILE A 32 14.39 -7.19 -10.40
N GLU A 33 13.19 -7.47 -10.95
CA GLU A 33 12.93 -8.69 -11.70
C GLU A 33 13.04 -8.42 -13.20
N GLN A 34 14.06 -8.99 -13.83
CA GLN A 34 14.33 -8.84 -15.27
C GLN A 34 13.11 -9.21 -16.13
N GLU A 35 12.42 -10.31 -15.80
CA GLU A 35 11.24 -10.77 -16.55
C GLU A 35 10.08 -9.76 -16.49
N VAL A 36 9.89 -9.09 -15.36
CA VAL A 36 8.87 -8.06 -15.18
C VAL A 36 9.21 -6.82 -15.97
N TYR A 37 10.47 -6.39 -15.89
CA TYR A 37 10.98 -5.24 -16.65
C TYR A 37 10.82 -5.45 -18.17
N GLU A 38 11.27 -6.59 -18.69
CA GLU A 38 11.18 -6.91 -20.12
C GLU A 38 9.74 -6.99 -20.59
N SER A 39 8.88 -7.69 -19.86
CA SER A 39 7.45 -7.83 -20.17
C SER A 39 6.74 -6.47 -20.27
N ILE A 40 6.99 -5.58 -19.32
CA ILE A 40 6.39 -4.24 -19.34
C ILE A 40 6.97 -3.40 -20.49
N THR A 41 8.28 -3.41 -20.67
CA THR A 41 8.94 -2.56 -21.67
C THR A 41 8.61 -2.97 -23.11
N MET A 42 8.52 -4.29 -23.38
CA MET A 42 8.29 -4.81 -24.72
C MET A 42 6.81 -4.91 -25.08
N GLU A 43 5.95 -5.23 -24.09
CA GLU A 43 4.56 -5.61 -24.35
C GLU A 43 3.53 -4.74 -23.62
N GLY A 44 3.98 -3.82 -22.74
CA GLY A 44 3.08 -3.02 -21.90
C GLY A 44 2.29 -3.86 -20.88
N MET A 45 2.82 -5.05 -20.50
CA MET A 45 2.13 -6.02 -19.66
C MET A 45 3.02 -6.49 -18.52
N ASN A 46 2.43 -6.79 -17.36
CA ASN A 46 3.11 -7.54 -16.32
C ASN A 46 2.51 -8.95 -16.24
N HIS A 47 3.00 -9.86 -17.07
CA HIS A 47 2.46 -11.23 -17.17
C HIS A 47 2.57 -12.03 -15.88
N LYS A 48 3.53 -11.69 -15.03
CA LYS A 48 3.75 -12.40 -13.76
C LYS A 48 2.74 -12.02 -12.68
N TYR A 49 2.46 -10.72 -12.55
CA TYR A 49 1.74 -10.19 -11.41
C TYR A 49 0.39 -9.56 -11.75
N LEU A 50 0.16 -9.15 -13.01
CA LEU A 50 -1.08 -8.52 -13.45
C LEU A 50 -1.37 -8.86 -14.92
N PRO A 51 -1.51 -10.17 -15.26
CA PRO A 51 -1.52 -10.65 -16.65
C PRO A 51 -2.72 -10.17 -17.47
N ASP A 52 -3.83 -9.81 -16.82
CA ASP A 52 -5.08 -9.48 -17.52
C ASP A 52 -5.24 -7.98 -17.81
N HIS A 53 -4.24 -7.16 -17.47
CA HIS A 53 -4.37 -5.70 -17.55
C HIS A 53 -3.15 -5.05 -18.17
N SER A 54 -3.37 -4.19 -19.18
CA SER A 54 -2.32 -3.38 -19.79
C SER A 54 -1.74 -2.36 -18.82
N LEU A 55 -0.44 -2.15 -18.92
CA LEU A 55 0.34 -1.10 -18.25
C LEU A 55 0.95 -0.14 -19.30
N ASP A 56 0.28 0.03 -20.44
CA ASP A 56 0.74 0.95 -21.48
C ASP A 56 0.98 2.35 -20.91
N GLY A 57 2.15 2.91 -21.21
CA GLY A 57 2.59 4.19 -20.69
C GLY A 57 3.37 4.13 -19.37
N LEU A 58 3.54 2.94 -18.75
CA LEU A 58 4.43 2.77 -17.62
C LEU A 58 5.89 2.77 -18.09
N GLU A 59 6.68 3.69 -17.57
CA GLU A 59 8.13 3.71 -17.77
C GLU A 59 8.78 2.78 -16.74
N ALA A 60 9.05 1.53 -17.11
CA ALA A 60 9.70 0.58 -16.21
C ALA A 60 11.22 0.74 -16.23
N THR A 61 11.86 0.58 -15.07
CA THR A 61 13.32 0.57 -14.92
C THR A 61 13.78 -0.44 -13.86
N MET A 62 15.03 -0.86 -13.96
CA MET A 62 15.73 -1.67 -12.95
C MET A 62 16.67 -0.83 -12.08
N HIS A 63 16.81 0.47 -12.37
CA HIS A 63 17.63 1.41 -11.63
C HIS A 63 16.75 2.34 -10.80
N VAL A 64 16.85 2.24 -9.48
CA VAL A 64 15.94 2.96 -8.58
C VAL A 64 16.06 4.49 -8.72
N GLU A 65 17.26 4.99 -9.00
CA GLU A 65 17.54 6.41 -9.21
C GLU A 65 16.75 6.99 -10.40
N GLU A 66 16.64 6.19 -11.50
CA GLU A 66 15.89 6.59 -12.69
C GLU A 66 14.38 6.69 -12.41
N ALA A 67 13.86 5.81 -11.53
CA ALA A 67 12.46 5.89 -11.11
C ALA A 67 12.16 7.18 -10.33
N LEU A 68 13.10 7.61 -9.49
CA LEU A 68 12.96 8.83 -8.68
C LEU A 68 13.11 10.12 -9.50
N GLU A 69 13.76 10.05 -10.66
CA GLU A 69 14.07 11.24 -11.45
C GLU A 69 12.81 11.94 -11.98
N GLY A 70 12.61 13.18 -11.53
CA GLY A 70 11.45 14.01 -11.88
C GLY A 70 10.15 13.65 -11.15
N SER A 71 10.17 12.62 -10.27
CA SER A 71 9.01 12.24 -9.48
C SER A 71 8.77 13.20 -8.31
N GLU A 72 7.53 13.31 -7.87
CA GLU A 72 7.06 14.10 -6.73
C GLU A 72 6.58 13.18 -5.59
N ILE A 73 5.95 12.06 -5.96
CA ILE A 73 5.40 11.07 -5.05
C ILE A 73 6.18 9.77 -5.23
N ILE A 74 6.76 9.27 -4.15
CA ILE A 74 7.54 8.03 -4.12
C ILE A 74 6.73 6.96 -3.38
N VAL A 75 6.22 6.01 -4.12
CA VAL A 75 5.33 4.95 -3.62
C VAL A 75 6.14 3.71 -3.29
N LEU A 76 6.12 3.31 -2.03
CA LEU A 76 6.80 2.12 -1.52
C LEU A 76 5.84 0.92 -1.60
N ALA A 77 5.89 0.17 -2.70
CA ALA A 77 5.01 -0.96 -2.99
C ALA A 77 5.73 -2.33 -2.91
N VAL A 78 6.72 -2.42 -2.05
CA VAL A 78 7.51 -3.63 -1.80
C VAL A 78 7.05 -4.35 -0.51
N PRO A 79 7.39 -5.64 -0.34
CA PRO A 79 7.10 -6.36 0.90
C PRO A 79 7.71 -5.69 2.14
N SER A 80 7.01 -5.74 3.27
CA SER A 80 7.47 -5.16 4.56
C SER A 80 8.84 -5.69 5.02
N SER A 81 9.21 -6.90 4.61
CA SER A 81 10.50 -7.50 4.94
C SER A 81 11.70 -6.83 4.29
N VAL A 82 11.50 -6.10 3.18
CA VAL A 82 12.59 -5.46 2.40
C VAL A 82 12.45 -3.95 2.30
N ILE A 83 11.34 -3.37 2.77
CA ILE A 83 11.03 -1.95 2.58
C ILE A 83 12.11 -1.02 3.15
N LEU A 84 12.66 -1.33 4.31
CA LEU A 84 13.71 -0.51 4.92
C LEU A 84 15.03 -0.56 4.12
N ASN A 85 15.33 -1.68 3.46
CA ASN A 85 16.48 -1.76 2.56
C ASN A 85 16.26 -0.87 1.34
N VAL A 86 15.05 -0.90 0.77
CA VAL A 86 14.70 -0.03 -0.36
C VAL A 86 14.75 1.44 0.04
N VAL A 87 14.28 1.80 1.24
CA VAL A 87 14.42 3.17 1.75
C VAL A 87 15.88 3.56 1.93
N GLU A 88 16.74 2.66 2.44
CA GLU A 88 18.19 2.91 2.55
C GLU A 88 18.83 3.14 1.18
N ASP A 89 18.43 2.38 0.15
CA ASP A 89 18.96 2.52 -1.21
C ASP A 89 18.57 3.86 -1.86
N ILE A 90 17.40 4.42 -1.50
CA ILE A 90 16.90 5.66 -2.12
C ILE A 90 17.16 6.92 -1.31
N ILE A 91 17.47 6.81 -0.04
CA ILE A 91 17.43 7.93 0.90
C ILE A 91 18.35 9.09 0.47
N ASP A 92 19.54 8.79 -0.07
CA ASP A 92 20.48 9.78 -0.56
C ASP A 92 20.07 10.43 -1.90
N HIS A 93 19.05 9.86 -2.56
CA HIS A 93 18.46 10.39 -3.80
C HIS A 93 17.15 11.18 -3.55
N LEU A 94 16.65 11.17 -2.31
CA LEU A 94 15.47 11.94 -1.96
C LEU A 94 15.74 13.45 -1.99
N ARG A 95 14.74 14.21 -2.42
CA ARG A 95 14.76 15.68 -2.43
C ARG A 95 13.71 16.21 -1.44
N PRO A 96 13.85 17.44 -0.95
CA PRO A 96 12.88 18.00 0.02
C PRO A 96 11.42 18.04 -0.45
N GLY A 97 11.20 18.01 -1.78
CA GLY A 97 9.84 18.00 -2.35
C GLY A 97 9.23 16.60 -2.54
N HIS A 98 9.99 15.53 -2.30
CA HIS A 98 9.44 14.18 -2.41
C HIS A 98 8.53 13.84 -1.24
N VAL A 99 7.35 13.31 -1.53
CA VAL A 99 6.41 12.74 -0.56
C VAL A 99 6.50 11.21 -0.63
N LEU A 100 6.76 10.56 0.48
CA LEU A 100 6.78 9.10 0.58
C LEU A 100 5.37 8.57 0.85
N LEU A 101 4.95 7.55 0.12
CA LEU A 101 3.67 6.87 0.32
C LEU A 101 3.90 5.37 0.53
N ASP A 102 3.77 4.92 1.77
CA ASP A 102 3.93 3.52 2.14
C ASP A 102 2.65 2.71 1.89
N LEU A 103 2.78 1.62 1.15
CA LEU A 103 1.70 0.67 0.86
C LEU A 103 1.93 -0.69 1.52
N ALA A 104 3.03 -0.87 2.25
CA ALA A 104 3.35 -2.15 2.85
C ALA A 104 2.37 -2.51 3.97
N LYS A 105 2.11 -3.80 4.11
CA LYS A 105 1.25 -4.35 5.16
C LYS A 105 2.11 -5.19 6.10
N GLY A 106 2.25 -4.73 7.35
CA GLY A 106 3.03 -5.46 8.33
C GLY A 106 3.80 -4.56 9.27
N LEU A 107 4.80 -5.11 9.91
CA LEU A 107 5.67 -4.41 10.84
C LEU A 107 7.12 -4.47 10.35
N ALA A 108 7.88 -3.46 10.68
CA ALA A 108 9.32 -3.43 10.53
C ALA A 108 10.01 -4.39 11.51
N PRO A 109 11.29 -4.75 11.29
CA PRO A 109 12.07 -5.50 12.25
C PRO A 109 12.02 -4.88 13.66
N GLY A 110 11.98 -5.72 14.69
CA GLY A 110 11.85 -5.26 16.09
C GLY A 110 10.43 -4.89 16.50
N LYS A 111 9.42 -5.26 15.71
CA LYS A 111 7.99 -5.00 15.96
C LYS A 111 7.62 -3.51 15.99
N ARG A 112 8.39 -2.66 15.32
CA ARG A 112 8.09 -1.25 15.12
C ARG A 112 7.16 -1.04 13.94
N LEU A 113 6.47 0.07 13.88
CA LEU A 113 5.78 0.51 12.68
C LEU A 113 6.79 0.82 11.56
N ILE A 114 6.41 0.59 10.32
CA ILE A 114 7.27 0.90 9.17
C ILE A 114 7.47 2.41 9.08
N SER A 115 6.40 3.20 9.27
CA SER A 115 6.46 4.66 9.29
C SER A 115 7.42 5.20 10.33
N GLU A 116 7.40 4.68 11.58
CA GLU A 116 8.36 5.04 12.63
C GLU A 116 9.81 4.73 12.23
N ALA A 117 10.02 3.56 11.61
CA ALA A 117 11.36 3.17 11.18
C ALA A 117 11.86 4.06 10.04
N ILE A 118 11.01 4.42 9.07
CA ILE A 118 11.36 5.34 7.98
C ILE A 118 11.64 6.74 8.53
N HIS A 119 10.80 7.27 9.41
CA HIS A 119 11.05 8.57 10.05
C HIS A 119 12.41 8.61 10.75
N GLN A 120 12.76 7.55 11.52
CA GLN A 120 14.07 7.46 12.15
C GLN A 120 15.22 7.50 11.13
N MET A 121 15.09 6.80 9.99
CA MET A 121 16.10 6.80 8.93
C MET A 121 16.26 8.20 8.28
N LEU A 122 15.16 8.92 8.10
CA LEU A 122 15.17 10.29 7.59
C LEU A 122 15.81 11.25 8.61
N ASP A 123 15.41 11.16 9.86
CA ASP A 123 15.94 12.00 10.96
C ASP A 123 17.45 11.82 11.15
N ASP A 124 17.94 10.58 11.07
CA ASP A 124 19.38 10.27 11.16
C ASP A 124 20.19 10.96 10.05
N ARG A 125 19.54 11.37 8.95
CA ARG A 125 20.14 12.13 7.84
C ARG A 125 19.72 13.60 7.79
N ASN A 126 19.03 14.11 8.82
CA ASN A 126 18.44 15.46 8.88
C ASN A 126 17.52 15.75 7.68
N MET A 127 16.76 14.76 7.26
CA MET A 127 15.75 14.85 6.20
C MET A 127 14.35 14.91 6.80
N HIS A 128 13.44 15.67 6.15
CA HIS A 128 12.08 15.90 6.65
C HIS A 128 11.05 15.68 5.54
N ASN A 129 11.26 14.62 4.76
CA ASN A 129 10.31 14.27 3.70
C ASN A 129 8.96 13.83 4.32
N PRO A 130 7.84 14.38 3.85
CA PRO A 130 6.53 13.92 4.30
C PRO A 130 6.33 12.45 4.01
N LEU A 131 5.75 11.73 4.96
CA LEU A 131 5.39 10.32 4.84
C LEU A 131 3.90 10.13 5.10
N ALA A 132 3.26 9.35 4.24
CA ALA A 132 1.90 8.89 4.40
C ALA A 132 1.83 7.37 4.25
N VAL A 133 0.81 6.77 4.86
CA VAL A 133 0.49 5.34 4.77
C VAL A 133 -0.81 5.18 4.02
N LEU A 134 -0.86 4.25 3.05
CA LEU A 134 -2.08 3.91 2.33
C LEU A 134 -2.50 2.48 2.69
N THR A 135 -3.70 2.33 3.21
CA THR A 135 -4.26 1.03 3.58
C THR A 135 -5.75 0.94 3.28
N GLY A 136 -6.24 -0.25 3.03
CA GLY A 136 -7.65 -0.47 2.72
C GLY A 136 -7.94 -1.91 2.32
N PRO A 137 -9.21 -2.25 2.00
CA PRO A 137 -9.59 -3.52 1.40
C PRO A 137 -9.21 -3.48 -0.10
N THR A 138 -7.93 -3.72 -0.40
CA THR A 138 -7.34 -3.52 -1.72
C THR A 138 -6.88 -4.85 -2.30
N ILE A 139 -7.69 -5.42 -3.20
CA ILE A 139 -7.38 -6.62 -3.98
C ILE A 139 -6.91 -6.16 -5.36
N ALA A 140 -5.64 -6.40 -5.68
CA ALA A 140 -4.98 -5.83 -6.85
C ALA A 140 -5.69 -6.10 -8.19
N PRO A 141 -6.09 -7.33 -8.55
CA PRO A 141 -6.83 -7.58 -9.80
C PRO A 141 -8.18 -6.88 -9.86
N GLU A 142 -8.90 -6.80 -8.74
CA GLU A 142 -10.21 -6.12 -8.69
C GLU A 142 -10.04 -4.61 -8.92
N ALA A 143 -9.11 -3.99 -8.20
CA ALA A 143 -8.83 -2.56 -8.36
C ALA A 143 -8.36 -2.23 -9.79
N ALA A 144 -7.43 -3.02 -10.35
CA ALA A 144 -6.96 -2.86 -11.72
C ALA A 144 -8.07 -3.06 -12.77
N GLY A 145 -9.06 -3.92 -12.47
CA GLY A 145 -10.25 -4.16 -13.27
C GLY A 145 -11.35 -3.09 -13.13
N GLY A 146 -11.12 -2.06 -12.31
CA GLY A 146 -12.07 -0.96 -12.12
C GLY A 146 -13.21 -1.26 -11.15
N VAL A 147 -13.08 -2.30 -10.32
CA VAL A 147 -14.00 -2.53 -9.21
C VAL A 147 -13.85 -1.39 -8.20
N MET A 148 -14.99 -0.80 -7.78
CA MET A 148 -14.98 0.28 -6.80
C MET A 148 -14.21 -0.14 -5.54
N THR A 149 -13.15 0.59 -5.27
CA THR A 149 -12.23 0.33 -4.15
C THR A 149 -12.05 1.59 -3.33
N THR A 150 -12.05 1.47 -2.01
CA THR A 150 -11.75 2.59 -1.12
C THR A 150 -10.53 2.28 -0.27
N ALA A 151 -9.74 3.30 0.03
CA ALA A 151 -8.60 3.18 0.92
C ALA A 151 -8.46 4.43 1.80
N LEU A 152 -7.77 4.27 2.91
CA LEU A 152 -7.34 5.36 3.77
C LEU A 152 -5.93 5.78 3.37
N VAL A 153 -5.70 7.09 3.25
CA VAL A 153 -4.37 7.67 3.20
C VAL A 153 -4.17 8.52 4.45
N ALA A 154 -3.18 8.17 5.25
CA ALA A 154 -2.96 8.77 6.55
C ALA A 154 -1.55 9.34 6.69
N SER A 155 -1.43 10.53 7.24
CA SER A 155 -0.16 11.19 7.56
C SER A 155 -0.28 11.94 8.88
N GLU A 156 0.81 12.16 9.60
CA GLU A 156 0.82 13.01 10.80
C GLU A 156 0.38 14.44 10.47
N ASP A 157 0.84 14.96 9.33
CA ASP A 157 0.31 16.19 8.74
C ASP A 157 -0.88 15.85 7.84
N VAL A 158 -2.09 16.14 8.30
CA VAL A 158 -3.32 15.86 7.55
C VAL A 158 -3.34 16.55 6.19
N SER A 159 -2.67 17.68 6.01
CA SER A 159 -2.61 18.38 4.73
C SER A 159 -1.88 17.55 3.67
N VAL A 160 -0.89 16.75 4.06
CA VAL A 160 -0.22 15.78 3.18
C VAL A 160 -1.21 14.70 2.73
N ALA A 161 -1.98 14.14 3.66
CA ALA A 161 -2.99 13.14 3.36
C ALA A 161 -4.09 13.70 2.44
N GLU A 162 -4.56 14.91 2.68
CA GLU A 162 -5.57 15.61 1.85
C GLU A 162 -5.05 15.86 0.43
N ASN A 163 -3.82 16.32 0.30
CA ASN A 163 -3.17 16.54 -1.00
C ASN A 163 -3.02 15.23 -1.79
N LEU A 164 -2.55 14.16 -1.13
CA LEU A 164 -2.43 12.85 -1.76
C LEU A 164 -3.80 12.29 -2.15
N ALA A 165 -4.82 12.38 -1.27
CA ALA A 165 -6.17 11.96 -1.58
C ALA A 165 -6.75 12.71 -2.78
N SER A 166 -6.61 14.04 -2.81
CA SER A 166 -7.06 14.87 -3.92
C SER A 166 -6.36 14.56 -5.24
N THR A 167 -5.06 14.24 -5.19
CA THR A 167 -4.24 13.98 -6.37
C THR A 167 -4.44 12.57 -6.92
N LEU A 168 -4.55 11.56 -6.05
CA LEU A 168 -4.47 10.16 -6.39
C LEU A 168 -5.81 9.42 -6.41
N THR A 169 -6.92 10.07 -6.01
CA THR A 169 -8.28 9.52 -6.15
C THR A 169 -8.63 9.41 -7.63
N THR A 170 -9.23 8.28 -7.99
CA THR A 170 -9.75 8.00 -9.34
C THR A 170 -11.26 7.72 -9.26
N PRO A 171 -12.00 7.65 -10.36
CA PRO A 171 -13.43 7.29 -10.32
C PRO A 171 -13.74 5.95 -9.66
N THR A 172 -12.79 5.02 -9.68
CA THR A 172 -12.96 3.66 -9.12
C THR A 172 -12.08 3.37 -7.91
N PHE A 173 -11.15 4.28 -7.56
CA PHE A 173 -10.27 4.14 -6.39
C PHE A 173 -10.31 5.42 -5.56
N ILE A 174 -11.13 5.41 -4.50
CA ILE A 174 -11.41 6.58 -3.67
C ILE A 174 -10.54 6.56 -2.42
N LEU A 175 -9.77 7.64 -2.22
CA LEU A 175 -8.90 7.82 -1.06
C LEU A 175 -9.55 8.74 -0.03
N HIS A 176 -9.57 8.29 1.22
CA HIS A 176 -10.05 9.06 2.37
C HIS A 176 -8.84 9.55 3.18
N PRO A 177 -8.64 10.87 3.32
CA PRO A 177 -7.54 11.41 4.12
C PRO A 177 -7.78 11.22 5.61
N ALA A 178 -6.71 10.97 6.37
CA ALA A 178 -6.74 10.84 7.82
C ALA A 178 -5.44 11.35 8.47
N SER A 179 -5.50 11.63 9.78
CA SER A 179 -4.37 12.11 10.58
C SER A 179 -3.84 11.06 11.58
N ASP A 180 -4.07 9.76 11.30
CA ASP A 180 -3.62 8.65 12.15
C ASP A 180 -2.90 7.58 11.32
N PRO A 181 -1.63 7.79 10.95
CA PRO A 181 -0.84 6.78 10.25
C PRO A 181 -0.59 5.55 11.13
N VAL A 182 -0.44 5.71 12.44
CA VAL A 182 -0.27 4.60 13.40
C VAL A 182 -1.46 3.65 13.33
N GLY A 183 -2.68 4.19 13.43
CA GLY A 183 -3.90 3.40 13.32
C GLY A 183 -4.04 2.75 11.94
N ALA A 184 -3.69 3.46 10.87
CA ALA A 184 -3.72 2.94 9.51
C ALA A 184 -2.82 1.70 9.34
N GLU A 185 -1.57 1.75 9.81
CA GLU A 185 -0.64 0.62 9.74
C GLU A 185 -1.08 -0.55 10.63
N LEU A 186 -1.45 -0.26 11.89
CA LEU A 186 -1.87 -1.29 12.84
C LEU A 186 -3.09 -2.05 12.34
N TRP A 187 -4.13 -1.35 11.88
CA TRP A 187 -5.30 -2.00 11.29
C TRP A 187 -4.97 -2.71 9.98
N GLY A 188 -4.13 -2.13 9.12
CA GLY A 188 -3.66 -2.74 7.88
C GLY A 188 -2.95 -4.08 8.10
N ALA A 189 -2.15 -4.20 9.18
CA ALA A 189 -1.50 -5.43 9.58
C ALA A 189 -2.48 -6.41 10.25
N PHE A 190 -3.26 -5.93 11.22
CA PHE A 190 -4.16 -6.75 12.05
C PHE A 190 -5.27 -7.43 11.23
N LYS A 191 -5.90 -6.71 10.30
CA LYS A 191 -6.99 -7.28 9.49
C LYS A 191 -6.56 -8.51 8.68
N ASN A 192 -5.28 -8.63 8.33
CA ASN A 192 -4.79 -9.82 7.62
C ASN A 192 -4.86 -11.08 8.49
N VAL A 193 -4.71 -10.96 9.82
CA VAL A 193 -4.86 -12.08 10.76
C VAL A 193 -6.32 -12.55 10.75
N VAL A 194 -7.27 -11.62 10.79
CA VAL A 194 -8.70 -11.93 10.73
C VAL A 194 -9.07 -12.52 9.36
N ALA A 195 -8.52 -11.97 8.27
CA ALA A 195 -8.73 -12.50 6.93
C ALA A 195 -8.21 -13.94 6.77
N LEU A 196 -7.04 -14.27 7.33
CA LEU A 196 -6.50 -15.63 7.35
C LEU A 196 -7.43 -16.58 8.10
N ALA A 197 -7.93 -16.18 9.27
CA ALA A 197 -8.85 -17.00 10.06
C ALA A 197 -10.18 -17.24 9.31
N CYS A 198 -10.72 -16.20 8.66
CA CYS A 198 -11.90 -16.34 7.81
C CYS A 198 -11.65 -17.25 6.59
N GLY A 199 -10.48 -17.12 5.96
CA GLY A 199 -10.09 -17.97 4.83
C GLY A 199 -9.92 -19.43 5.21
N LEU A 200 -9.44 -19.73 6.43
CA LEU A 200 -9.41 -21.09 6.98
C LEU A 200 -10.82 -21.69 7.06
N VAL A 201 -11.81 -20.91 7.52
CA VAL A 201 -13.21 -21.37 7.59
C VAL A 201 -13.77 -21.64 6.19
N ASP A 202 -13.44 -20.83 5.20
CA ASP A 202 -13.83 -21.06 3.80
C ASP A 202 -13.21 -22.36 3.27
N GLY A 203 -11.96 -22.66 3.62
CA GLY A 203 -11.31 -23.93 3.33
C GLY A 203 -12.00 -25.12 3.96
N LEU A 204 -12.32 -25.04 5.25
CA LEU A 204 -13.06 -26.08 5.97
C LEU A 204 -14.46 -26.33 5.37
N LYS A 205 -15.16 -25.27 4.95
CA LYS A 205 -16.45 -25.38 4.25
C LYS A 205 -16.31 -26.15 2.93
N LYS A 206 -15.26 -25.88 2.15
CA LYS A 206 -15.01 -26.55 0.86
C LYS A 206 -14.77 -28.07 1.01
N ILE A 207 -14.14 -28.51 2.07
CA ILE A 207 -13.89 -29.95 2.33
C ILE A 207 -15.02 -30.63 3.12
N GLY A 208 -16.15 -29.94 3.34
CA GLY A 208 -17.34 -30.53 3.94
C GLY A 208 -17.24 -30.79 5.44
N THR A 209 -16.43 -30.01 6.18
CA THR A 209 -16.28 -30.13 7.63
C THR A 209 -17.00 -29.00 8.39
N LEU A 210 -16.49 -28.59 9.54
CA LEU A 210 -17.09 -27.60 10.46
C LEU A 210 -17.15 -26.16 9.90
N GLY A 211 -16.68 -25.90 8.67
CA GLY A 211 -16.72 -24.58 8.05
C GLY A 211 -18.13 -24.13 7.69
N GLY A 212 -18.40 -22.83 7.82
CA GLY A 212 -19.68 -22.25 7.44
C GLY A 212 -19.74 -20.75 7.66
N ASP A 213 -20.73 -20.10 7.04
CA ASP A 213 -20.85 -18.63 7.05
C ASP A 213 -21.11 -18.09 8.48
N ASN A 214 -21.84 -18.83 9.32
CA ASN A 214 -22.03 -18.45 10.73
C ASN A 214 -20.70 -18.43 11.51
N LEU A 215 -19.85 -19.44 11.33
CA LEU A 215 -18.54 -19.48 11.97
C LEU A 215 -17.64 -18.36 11.45
N LYS A 216 -17.64 -18.11 10.13
CA LYS A 216 -16.90 -17.01 9.53
C LYS A 216 -17.33 -15.66 10.09
N ALA A 217 -18.65 -15.41 10.20
CA ALA A 217 -19.18 -14.18 10.78
C ALA A 217 -18.81 -14.04 12.26
N ALA A 218 -18.84 -15.14 13.03
CA ALA A 218 -18.42 -15.14 14.44
C ALA A 218 -16.93 -14.78 14.60
N ILE A 219 -16.05 -15.36 13.76
CA ILE A 219 -14.60 -15.06 13.76
C ILE A 219 -14.36 -13.61 13.35
N PHE A 220 -15.04 -13.12 12.30
CA PHE A 220 -14.93 -11.74 11.88
C PHE A 220 -15.31 -10.77 13.02
N ASN A 221 -16.47 -10.98 13.67
CA ASN A 221 -16.92 -10.15 14.77
C ASN A 221 -15.98 -10.20 15.98
N ALA A 222 -15.47 -11.39 16.32
CA ALA A 222 -14.50 -11.55 17.40
C ALA A 222 -13.19 -10.79 17.09
N GLY A 223 -12.65 -10.96 15.88
CA GLY A 223 -11.45 -10.26 15.44
C GLY A 223 -11.63 -8.75 15.41
N PHE A 224 -12.75 -8.23 14.89
CA PHE A 224 -13.03 -6.81 14.91
C PHE A 224 -13.06 -6.26 16.36
N ARG A 225 -13.76 -6.96 17.26
CA ARG A 225 -13.82 -6.58 18.68
C ARG A 225 -12.43 -6.59 19.33
N GLU A 226 -11.61 -7.61 19.06
CA GLU A 226 -10.24 -7.67 19.58
C GLU A 226 -9.39 -6.51 19.05
N GLY A 227 -9.49 -6.20 17.77
CA GLY A 227 -8.82 -5.04 17.17
C GLY A 227 -9.23 -3.73 17.85
N CYS A 228 -10.52 -3.50 18.06
CA CYS A 228 -11.03 -2.32 18.76
C CYS A 228 -10.54 -2.20 20.22
N LEU A 229 -10.20 -3.31 20.86
CA LEU A 229 -9.69 -3.31 22.26
C LEU A 229 -8.16 -3.19 22.31
N LEU A 230 -7.46 -3.84 21.36
CA LEU A 230 -6.01 -3.95 21.36
C LEU A 230 -5.32 -2.74 20.72
N LEU A 231 -5.76 -2.35 19.54
CA LEU A 231 -5.00 -1.38 18.73
C LEU A 231 -4.97 0.03 19.34
N PRO A 232 -6.01 0.51 20.05
CA PRO A 232 -5.89 1.77 20.80
C PRO A 232 -4.83 1.75 21.90
N GLN A 233 -4.53 0.59 22.49
CA GLN A 233 -3.46 0.45 23.48
C GLN A 233 -2.06 0.54 22.84
N LEU A 234 -1.98 0.37 21.52
CA LEU A 234 -0.78 0.51 20.72
C LEU A 234 -0.69 1.87 20.02
N GLY A 235 -1.60 2.80 20.29
CA GLY A 235 -1.58 4.16 19.78
C GLY A 235 -2.54 4.46 18.62
N ALA A 236 -3.29 3.48 18.11
CA ALA A 236 -4.31 3.71 17.09
C ALA A 236 -5.48 4.53 17.64
N ARG A 237 -6.03 5.47 16.88
CA ARG A 237 -7.28 6.13 17.25
C ARG A 237 -8.46 5.19 16.99
N ALA A 238 -9.46 5.24 17.88
CA ALA A 238 -10.60 4.33 17.84
C ALA A 238 -11.44 4.47 16.56
N GLU A 239 -11.55 5.68 16.01
CA GLU A 239 -12.33 5.95 14.79
C GLU A 239 -11.78 5.27 13.54
N VAL A 240 -10.49 4.97 13.45
CA VAL A 240 -9.85 4.31 12.31
C VAL A 240 -10.43 2.91 12.07
N ALA A 241 -10.91 2.25 13.13
CA ALA A 241 -11.58 0.96 13.06
C ALA A 241 -12.82 0.96 12.14
N PHE A 242 -13.50 2.09 12.05
CA PHE A 242 -14.78 2.24 11.32
C PHE A 242 -14.60 2.88 9.94
N GLY A 243 -13.36 3.05 9.50
CA GLY A 243 -13.01 3.54 8.16
C GLY A 243 -12.44 2.45 7.25
N PRO A 244 -11.96 2.82 6.05
CA PRO A 244 -11.41 1.85 5.07
C PRO A 244 -10.19 1.07 5.57
N ALA A 245 -9.48 1.53 6.61
CA ALA A 245 -8.35 0.82 7.20
C ALA A 245 -8.80 -0.32 8.12
N GLY A 246 -9.96 -0.19 8.75
CA GLY A 246 -10.51 -1.20 9.66
C GLY A 246 -11.02 -2.46 8.96
N LEU A 247 -11.77 -3.26 9.66
CA LEU A 247 -12.35 -4.52 9.17
C LEU A 247 -13.72 -4.30 8.55
#